data_2c34217e1edc6018864ce81b75174c8c
#
_entry.id   2c34217e1edc6018864ce81b75174c8c
#
_cell.length_a   1.000
_cell.length_b   1.000
_cell.length_c   1.000
_cell.angle_alpha   90.00
_cell.angle_beta   90.00
_cell.angle_gamma   90.00
#
_symmetry.space_group_name_H-M   'P 1'
#
loop_
_entity.id
_entity.type
_entity.pdbx_description
1 polymer ?
#
loop_
_entity_poly.entity_id
_entity_poly.type
_entity_poly.pdbx_seq_one_letter_code
_entity_poly.pdbx_strand_id
1 'polypeptide(L)'
;MCEACRCDEGYTLPEMTIYWHQLPSDYQDCGEEVSGQGRLVRNSAIGVVHAAREKRDSLAARVAKTLELVPPNEQFIVWCDLNDEQRAIDKGLAGLGISATSIYGNTPEEDREEMLADWKAKRTVAFVSKPSMYGAGVNLQQCRTAIFVGVGFKFSEFIQACKRIHRFLQDRPVSIHIIYTEAEIEIRRNLERKWEQHKTLVAQMSEIIRQYGLATNAIAYELRRQFGVTRMEQSGESFSAVNNDSIFETAGIDDDSMHLILTSIPFSTQFEYSPSFHDLGHSDDNAHFFRQMDFLSPELYRVLKPGRLMAIHVKDRIVPGGMTGLGFQTVYPFHCDAIFHFVKHGFAYLGMKTIVTDVVRENNQTYRLGWSEQCKDGSRMGVGMPEYLLYFRKPPTDSSNGYADEPVVKDKPLCVDQDGTVVPFTPNFGIKKGTGYSRSRWQIDAHGFERSSGERLLCGDDLARLPHEKIYKLYREYSKSHVYDHEHHVGLSETLEASMRLPVTFMLLPPQSWHPDVWTDITRMRTLNMIQQQKGREFHLCPIQFDLADRVIRQFTNIGETVFDPFLGIGSVLYRALLMKRRGIGCELSHGYWMDAVLYCKGAEQKINTPTLFDLEEPEEGEEIQEFPGDVE
;
A
#
# COMPACT_ATOMS: atom_id res chain seq x y z
N MET A 1 10.19 18.71 -21.28
CA MET A 1 9.67 17.85 -22.38
C MET A 1 10.65 17.87 -23.53
N CYS A 2 11.07 16.69 -24.00
CA CYS A 2 11.88 16.57 -25.20
C CYS A 2 11.05 17.04 -26.40
N GLU A 3 11.68 17.75 -27.37
CA GLU A 3 10.99 18.18 -28.61
C GLU A 3 10.39 17.02 -29.41
N ALA A 4 10.81 15.77 -29.16
CA ALA A 4 10.29 14.56 -29.76
C ALA A 4 8.90 14.12 -29.23
N CYS A 5 8.41 14.69 -28.13
CA CYS A 5 7.12 14.32 -27.53
C CYS A 5 5.97 15.26 -27.89
N ARG A 6 6.05 15.94 -29.03
CA ARG A 6 5.00 16.85 -29.51
C ARG A 6 3.87 16.17 -30.30
N CYS A 7 3.79 14.85 -30.32
CA CYS A 7 2.67 14.18 -30.99
C CYS A 7 1.51 13.98 -30.00
N ASP A 8 0.31 14.35 -30.41
CA ASP A 8 -0.95 14.08 -29.71
C ASP A 8 -1.37 12.59 -29.81
N GLU A 9 -0.54 11.77 -30.45
CA GLU A 9 -0.78 10.34 -30.61
C GLU A 9 -0.79 9.67 -29.24
N GLY A 10 -1.92 9.07 -28.91
CA GLY A 10 -2.16 8.38 -27.65
C GLY A 10 -2.85 9.22 -26.56
N TYR A 11 -2.94 10.55 -26.70
CA TYR A 11 -3.68 11.42 -25.75
C TYR A 11 -5.16 11.58 -26.08
N THR A 12 -5.56 11.32 -27.32
CA THR A 12 -6.96 11.23 -27.73
C THR A 12 -7.49 9.84 -27.44
N LEU A 13 -8.37 9.73 -26.45
CA LEU A 13 -9.05 8.47 -26.19
C LEU A 13 -10.00 8.13 -27.34
N PRO A 14 -10.06 6.86 -27.78
CA PRO A 14 -11.02 6.43 -28.78
C PRO A 14 -12.44 6.54 -28.23
N GLU A 15 -13.41 6.48 -29.14
CA GLU A 15 -14.82 6.48 -28.74
C GLU A 15 -15.13 5.28 -27.85
N MET A 16 -15.88 5.52 -26.75
CA MET A 16 -16.41 4.48 -25.90
C MET A 16 -17.93 4.49 -25.93
N THR A 17 -18.50 3.37 -26.34
CA THR A 17 -19.94 3.19 -26.47
C THR A 17 -20.46 2.23 -25.41
N ILE A 18 -21.53 2.64 -24.72
CA ILE A 18 -22.21 1.80 -23.74
C ILE A 18 -23.48 1.22 -24.38
N TYR A 19 -23.58 -0.10 -24.39
CA TYR A 19 -24.73 -0.84 -24.88
C TYR A 19 -25.52 -1.42 -23.71
N TRP A 20 -26.78 -1.03 -23.62
CA TRP A 20 -27.69 -1.46 -22.57
C TRP A 20 -28.55 -2.64 -23.03
N HIS A 21 -28.49 -3.77 -22.31
CA HIS A 21 -29.23 -4.98 -22.64
C HIS A 21 -30.26 -5.26 -21.54
N GLN A 22 -31.53 -4.96 -21.84
CA GLN A 22 -32.63 -5.19 -20.93
C GLN A 22 -33.12 -6.64 -21.02
N LEU A 23 -33.25 -7.28 -19.87
CA LEU A 23 -33.89 -8.59 -19.73
C LEU A 23 -35.26 -8.42 -19.09
N PRO A 24 -36.25 -9.26 -19.45
CA PRO A 24 -37.54 -9.29 -18.77
C PRO A 24 -37.33 -9.76 -17.32
N SER A 25 -38.08 -9.17 -16.39
CA SER A 25 -38.18 -9.66 -15.01
C SER A 25 -39.31 -10.64 -14.89
N ASP A 26 -39.10 -11.74 -14.18
CA ASP A 26 -40.18 -12.67 -13.85
C ASP A 26 -41.00 -12.12 -12.68
N TYR A 27 -42.22 -11.65 -12.97
CA TYR A 27 -43.13 -11.07 -11.99
C TYR A 27 -44.06 -12.11 -11.35
N GLN A 28 -44.01 -13.39 -11.76
CA GLN A 28 -44.89 -14.44 -11.26
C GLN A 28 -44.50 -14.94 -9.88
N ASP A 29 -43.22 -14.89 -9.54
CA ASP A 29 -42.72 -15.23 -8.20
C ASP A 29 -42.43 -13.98 -7.37
N CYS A 30 -43.47 -13.48 -6.71
CA CYS A 30 -43.34 -12.28 -5.87
C CYS A 30 -42.65 -12.52 -4.51
N GLY A 31 -42.33 -13.77 -4.16
CA GLY A 31 -41.75 -14.19 -2.88
C GLY A 31 -42.63 -13.85 -1.66
N GLU A 32 -42.24 -14.38 -0.50
CA GLU A 32 -42.87 -14.10 0.78
C GLU A 32 -42.15 -13.02 1.56
N GLU A 33 -42.90 -12.25 2.35
CA GLU A 33 -42.32 -11.36 3.35
C GLU A 33 -41.75 -12.16 4.52
N VAL A 34 -40.88 -11.52 5.34
CA VAL A 34 -40.34 -12.10 6.58
C VAL A 34 -41.45 -12.57 7.54
N SER A 35 -42.67 -12.01 7.36
CA SER A 35 -43.91 -12.40 8.06
C SER A 35 -44.59 -13.66 7.52
N GLY A 36 -44.12 -14.24 6.41
CA GLY A 36 -44.75 -15.38 5.74
C GLY A 36 -45.93 -15.01 4.83
N GLN A 37 -46.17 -13.74 4.58
CA GLN A 37 -47.24 -13.25 3.73
C GLN A 37 -46.77 -13.11 2.28
N GLY A 38 -47.43 -13.74 1.33
CA GLY A 38 -47.14 -13.61 -0.10
C GLY A 38 -47.32 -12.17 -0.60
N ARG A 39 -46.36 -11.64 -1.36
CA ARG A 39 -46.47 -10.29 -1.95
C ARG A 39 -47.27 -10.32 -3.21
N LEU A 40 -48.19 -9.38 -3.33
CA LEU A 40 -49.08 -9.21 -4.51
C LEU A 40 -48.39 -8.44 -5.65
N VAL A 41 -47.32 -7.68 -5.37
CA VAL A 41 -46.63 -6.85 -6.37
C VAL A 41 -45.13 -6.88 -6.09
N ARG A 42 -44.31 -7.11 -7.11
CA ARG A 42 -42.87 -6.98 -7.04
C ARG A 42 -42.47 -5.51 -7.15
N ASN A 43 -41.99 -4.92 -6.08
CA ASN A 43 -41.43 -3.57 -6.12
C ASN A 43 -40.13 -3.53 -6.91
N SER A 44 -39.90 -2.42 -7.66
CA SER A 44 -38.61 -2.15 -8.29
C SER A 44 -37.46 -2.25 -7.27
N ALA A 45 -36.29 -2.74 -7.69
CA ALA A 45 -35.12 -2.93 -6.82
C ALA A 45 -34.63 -1.59 -6.23
N ILE A 46 -35.16 -1.20 -5.07
CA ILE A 46 -34.88 0.09 -4.42
C ILE A 46 -33.68 0.03 -3.47
N GLY A 47 -33.09 -1.16 -3.23
CA GLY A 47 -31.95 -1.33 -2.31
C GLY A 47 -30.99 -2.45 -2.69
N VAL A 48 -29.79 -2.42 -2.10
CA VAL A 48 -28.69 -3.38 -2.38
C VAL A 48 -29.12 -4.84 -2.20
N VAL A 49 -29.92 -5.13 -1.19
CA VAL A 49 -30.39 -6.51 -0.89
C VAL A 49 -31.36 -6.98 -1.97
N HIS A 50 -32.24 -6.13 -2.44
CA HIS A 50 -33.21 -6.46 -3.51
C HIS A 50 -32.51 -6.65 -4.86
N ALA A 51 -31.51 -5.82 -5.17
CA ALA A 51 -30.71 -5.96 -6.39
C ALA A 51 -29.90 -7.27 -6.40
N ALA A 52 -29.34 -7.70 -5.27
CA ALA A 52 -28.64 -8.97 -5.16
C ALA A 52 -29.57 -10.19 -5.32
N ARG A 53 -30.81 -10.08 -4.87
CA ARG A 53 -31.83 -11.14 -5.07
C ARG A 53 -32.22 -11.20 -6.55
N GLU A 54 -32.56 -10.07 -7.17
CA GLU A 54 -32.89 -9.98 -8.59
C GLU A 54 -31.80 -10.60 -9.50
N LYS A 55 -30.52 -10.36 -9.17
CA LYS A 55 -29.38 -10.93 -9.87
C LYS A 55 -29.35 -12.46 -9.79
N ARG A 56 -29.73 -13.04 -8.66
CA ARG A 56 -29.80 -14.52 -8.51
C ARG A 56 -30.99 -15.11 -9.26
N ASP A 57 -32.15 -14.46 -9.17
CA ASP A 57 -33.37 -14.91 -9.82
C ASP A 57 -33.27 -14.85 -11.35
N SER A 58 -32.55 -13.87 -11.89
CA SER A 58 -32.30 -13.68 -13.34
C SER A 58 -30.99 -14.30 -13.86
N LEU A 59 -30.28 -15.08 -13.04
CA LEU A 59 -28.92 -15.58 -13.33
C LEU A 59 -28.84 -16.31 -14.68
N ALA A 60 -29.73 -17.23 -14.97
CA ALA A 60 -29.71 -18.01 -16.19
C ALA A 60 -29.85 -17.14 -17.46
N ALA A 61 -30.76 -16.16 -17.43
CA ALA A 61 -30.95 -15.22 -18.53
C ALA A 61 -29.76 -14.30 -18.73
N ARG A 62 -29.13 -13.82 -17.64
CA ARG A 62 -27.91 -13.00 -17.69
C ARG A 62 -26.73 -13.76 -18.28
N VAL A 63 -26.52 -15.01 -17.87
CA VAL A 63 -25.48 -15.88 -18.42
C VAL A 63 -25.71 -16.12 -19.91
N ALA A 64 -26.91 -16.48 -20.32
CA ALA A 64 -27.24 -16.68 -21.74
C ALA A 64 -26.96 -15.40 -22.56
N LYS A 65 -27.37 -14.23 -22.05
CA LYS A 65 -27.11 -12.96 -22.74
C LYS A 65 -25.62 -12.60 -22.77
N THR A 66 -24.88 -12.90 -21.70
CA THR A 66 -23.42 -12.69 -21.69
C THR A 66 -22.74 -13.54 -22.78
N LEU A 67 -23.10 -14.79 -22.91
CA LEU A 67 -22.53 -15.70 -23.91
C LEU A 67 -22.89 -15.29 -25.36
N GLU A 68 -24.07 -14.71 -25.56
CA GLU A 68 -24.47 -14.12 -26.87
C GLU A 68 -23.61 -12.90 -27.25
N LEU A 69 -23.15 -12.14 -26.25
CA LEU A 69 -22.36 -10.90 -26.43
C LEU A 69 -20.85 -11.12 -26.57
N VAL A 70 -20.40 -12.37 -26.49
CA VAL A 70 -18.97 -12.70 -26.61
C VAL A 70 -18.44 -12.29 -27.99
N PRO A 71 -17.40 -11.45 -28.08
CA PRO A 71 -16.86 -11.03 -29.35
C PRO A 71 -16.10 -12.18 -30.05
N PRO A 72 -16.26 -12.36 -31.35
CA PRO A 72 -15.53 -13.39 -32.10
C PRO A 72 -14.05 -13.01 -32.23
N ASN A 73 -13.16 -13.95 -31.88
CA ASN A 73 -11.71 -13.85 -32.13
C ASN A 73 -10.97 -12.68 -31.42
N GLU A 74 -11.54 -12.12 -30.37
CA GLU A 74 -10.91 -11.05 -29.60
C GLU A 74 -10.94 -11.35 -28.10
N GLN A 75 -9.97 -10.81 -27.35
CA GLN A 75 -9.99 -10.84 -25.90
C GLN A 75 -11.08 -9.91 -25.37
N PHE A 76 -11.72 -10.31 -24.29
CA PHE A 76 -12.77 -9.55 -23.63
C PHE A 76 -12.76 -9.76 -22.13
N ILE A 77 -13.45 -8.86 -21.40
CA ILE A 77 -13.60 -8.92 -19.95
C ILE A 77 -15.06 -9.15 -19.60
N VAL A 78 -15.31 -10.00 -18.60
CA VAL A 78 -16.62 -10.18 -17.99
C VAL A 78 -16.54 -9.78 -16.52
N TRP A 79 -17.32 -8.76 -16.16
CA TRP A 79 -17.44 -8.27 -14.81
C TRP A 79 -18.66 -8.86 -14.11
N CYS A 80 -18.41 -9.62 -13.04
CA CYS A 80 -19.43 -10.26 -12.22
C CYS A 80 -19.50 -9.60 -10.83
N ASP A 81 -20.68 -9.46 -10.25
CA ASP A 81 -20.83 -8.99 -8.87
C ASP A 81 -20.89 -10.14 -7.88
N LEU A 82 -21.48 -11.28 -8.27
CA LEU A 82 -21.69 -12.46 -7.43
C LEU A 82 -20.76 -13.61 -7.83
N ASN A 83 -20.37 -14.44 -6.86
CA ASN A 83 -19.56 -15.65 -7.14
C ASN A 83 -20.34 -16.67 -7.99
N ASP A 84 -21.64 -16.73 -7.82
CA ASP A 84 -22.50 -17.65 -8.59
C ASP A 84 -22.61 -17.21 -10.06
N GLU A 85 -22.63 -15.90 -10.34
CA GLU A 85 -22.51 -15.36 -11.69
C GLU A 85 -21.19 -15.79 -12.33
N GLN A 86 -20.09 -15.60 -11.63
CA GLN A 86 -18.75 -15.95 -12.12
C GLN A 86 -18.64 -17.43 -12.45
N ARG A 87 -19.08 -18.33 -11.57
CA ARG A 87 -19.09 -19.78 -11.80
C ARG A 87 -19.96 -20.19 -12.99
N ALA A 88 -21.11 -19.57 -13.13
CA ALA A 88 -22.02 -19.87 -14.23
C ALA A 88 -21.48 -19.39 -15.57
N ILE A 89 -20.81 -18.23 -15.60
CA ILE A 89 -20.10 -17.71 -16.77
C ILE A 89 -18.94 -18.63 -17.16
N ASP A 90 -18.11 -19.04 -16.21
CA ASP A 90 -16.98 -19.95 -16.47
C ASP A 90 -17.46 -21.26 -17.12
N LYS A 91 -18.52 -21.83 -16.57
CA LYS A 91 -19.15 -23.05 -17.14
C LYS A 91 -19.69 -22.81 -18.55
N GLY A 92 -20.31 -21.65 -18.78
CA GLY A 92 -20.84 -21.27 -20.09
C GLY A 92 -19.75 -21.07 -21.13
N LEU A 93 -18.67 -20.37 -20.79
CA LEU A 93 -17.51 -20.16 -21.66
C LEU A 93 -16.81 -21.47 -22.01
N ALA A 94 -16.62 -22.35 -21.01
CA ALA A 94 -16.06 -23.68 -21.24
C ALA A 94 -16.95 -24.52 -22.20
N GLY A 95 -18.27 -24.39 -22.09
CA GLY A 95 -19.23 -25.06 -23.00
C GLY A 95 -19.12 -24.55 -24.45
N LEU A 96 -18.66 -23.32 -24.67
CA LEU A 96 -18.38 -22.76 -25.99
C LEU A 96 -16.93 -23.00 -26.47
N GLY A 97 -16.10 -23.70 -25.68
CA GLY A 97 -14.69 -23.93 -25.99
C GLY A 97 -13.82 -22.68 -25.84
N ILE A 98 -14.26 -21.66 -25.10
CA ILE A 98 -13.53 -20.42 -24.90
C ILE A 98 -12.67 -20.53 -23.64
N SER A 99 -11.36 -20.34 -23.80
CA SER A 99 -10.43 -20.31 -22.67
C SER A 99 -10.62 -19.06 -21.83
N ALA A 100 -10.77 -19.21 -20.53
CA ALA A 100 -11.00 -18.11 -19.60
C ALA A 100 -9.97 -18.09 -18.47
N THR A 101 -9.50 -16.91 -18.11
CA THR A 101 -8.83 -16.60 -16.86
C THR A 101 -9.87 -16.09 -15.88
N SER A 102 -10.23 -16.89 -14.89
CA SER A 102 -11.25 -16.55 -13.89
C SER A 102 -10.63 -16.44 -12.51
N ILE A 103 -10.64 -15.23 -11.93
CA ILE A 103 -9.98 -14.94 -10.66
C ILE A 103 -11.03 -14.65 -9.60
N TYR A 104 -11.03 -15.49 -8.56
CA TYR A 104 -11.95 -15.43 -7.42
C TYR A 104 -11.31 -14.74 -6.20
N GLY A 105 -12.15 -14.31 -5.25
CA GLY A 105 -11.67 -13.68 -4.02
C GLY A 105 -10.82 -14.59 -3.13
N ASN A 106 -10.98 -15.91 -3.23
CA ASN A 106 -10.20 -16.91 -2.52
C ASN A 106 -9.02 -17.47 -3.30
N THR A 107 -8.79 -17.03 -4.54
CA THR A 107 -7.60 -17.41 -5.31
C THR A 107 -6.36 -16.84 -4.61
N PRO A 108 -5.31 -17.63 -4.33
CA PRO A 108 -4.06 -17.12 -3.78
C PRO A 108 -3.49 -15.96 -4.60
N GLU A 109 -2.84 -15.00 -3.97
CA GLU A 109 -2.38 -13.79 -4.64
C GLU A 109 -1.32 -14.08 -5.71
N GLU A 110 -0.46 -15.06 -5.42
CA GLU A 110 0.58 -15.55 -6.36
C GLU A 110 -0.03 -16.11 -7.64
N ASP A 111 -1.08 -16.94 -7.49
CA ASP A 111 -1.80 -17.53 -8.63
C ASP A 111 -2.53 -16.45 -9.45
N ARG A 112 -3.03 -15.39 -8.78
CA ARG A 112 -3.72 -14.28 -9.46
C ARG A 112 -2.81 -13.56 -10.43
N GLU A 113 -1.57 -13.28 -10.04
CA GLU A 113 -0.60 -12.59 -10.89
C GLU A 113 -0.21 -13.44 -12.10
N GLU A 114 -0.01 -14.73 -11.90
CA GLU A 114 0.29 -15.66 -12.99
C GLU A 114 -0.88 -15.78 -13.96
N MET A 115 -2.09 -15.97 -13.44
CA MET A 115 -3.31 -16.05 -14.26
C MET A 115 -3.56 -14.78 -15.07
N LEU A 116 -3.30 -13.60 -14.47
CA LEU A 116 -3.41 -12.32 -15.16
C LEU A 116 -2.34 -12.17 -16.24
N ALA A 117 -1.11 -12.62 -15.96
CA ALA A 117 -0.02 -12.62 -16.93
C ALA A 117 -0.35 -13.52 -18.14
N ASP A 118 -0.97 -14.67 -17.89
CA ASP A 118 -1.43 -15.58 -18.96
C ASP A 118 -2.45 -14.92 -19.87
N TRP A 119 -3.41 -14.19 -19.29
CA TRP A 119 -4.36 -13.46 -20.10
C TRP A 119 -3.70 -12.30 -20.87
N LYS A 120 -2.83 -11.54 -20.22
CA LYS A 120 -2.05 -10.46 -20.89
C LYS A 120 -1.18 -11.00 -22.03
N ALA A 121 -0.62 -12.18 -21.89
CA ALA A 121 0.13 -12.88 -22.94
C ALA A 121 -0.77 -13.52 -24.03
N LYS A 122 -2.09 -13.29 -24.00
CA LYS A 122 -3.08 -13.82 -24.94
C LYS A 122 -3.17 -15.36 -24.94
N ARG A 123 -2.78 -16.03 -23.84
CA ARG A 123 -2.94 -17.48 -23.71
C ARG A 123 -4.38 -17.89 -23.42
N THR A 124 -5.16 -16.98 -22.85
CA THR A 124 -6.59 -17.12 -22.66
C THR A 124 -7.34 -15.96 -23.30
N VAL A 125 -8.60 -16.17 -23.66
CA VAL A 125 -9.42 -15.22 -24.40
C VAL A 125 -10.25 -14.35 -23.47
N ALA A 126 -10.95 -14.95 -22.53
CA ALA A 126 -11.80 -14.24 -21.59
C ALA A 126 -11.06 -13.95 -20.26
N PHE A 127 -11.30 -12.77 -19.68
CA PHE A 127 -10.96 -12.44 -18.31
C PHE A 127 -12.24 -12.28 -17.50
N VAL A 128 -12.43 -13.07 -16.45
CA VAL A 128 -13.64 -13.08 -15.63
C VAL A 128 -13.28 -12.75 -14.19
N SER A 129 -13.83 -11.67 -13.65
CA SER A 129 -13.58 -11.25 -12.28
C SER A 129 -14.62 -10.26 -11.76
N LYS A 130 -14.42 -9.73 -10.55
CA LYS A 130 -15.28 -8.70 -9.96
C LYS A 130 -14.67 -7.30 -10.14
N PRO A 131 -15.48 -6.25 -10.39
CA PRO A 131 -15.01 -4.87 -10.39
C PRO A 131 -14.29 -4.47 -9.11
N SER A 132 -14.78 -4.94 -7.95
CA SER A 132 -14.16 -4.69 -6.64
C SER A 132 -12.76 -5.28 -6.47
N MET A 133 -12.39 -6.29 -7.27
CA MET A 133 -11.06 -6.93 -7.21
C MET A 133 -10.08 -6.34 -8.22
N TYR A 134 -10.53 -6.17 -9.46
CA TYR A 134 -9.71 -5.76 -10.60
C TYR A 134 -10.23 -4.51 -11.31
N GLY A 135 -11.29 -3.91 -10.84
CA GLY A 135 -11.76 -2.60 -11.26
C GLY A 135 -10.80 -1.47 -10.84
N ALA A 136 -9.89 -1.73 -9.90
CA ALA A 136 -8.82 -0.83 -9.51
C ALA A 136 -7.45 -1.55 -9.61
N GLY A 137 -6.38 -0.83 -9.94
CA GLY A 137 -5.01 -1.33 -9.79
C GLY A 137 -4.39 -2.12 -10.94
N VAL A 138 -5.10 -2.43 -12.03
CA VAL A 138 -4.56 -3.26 -13.14
C VAL A 138 -4.81 -2.64 -14.50
N ASN A 139 -3.81 -2.69 -15.38
CA ASN A 139 -3.95 -2.28 -16.78
C ASN A 139 -4.49 -3.44 -17.64
N LEU A 140 -5.65 -3.22 -18.31
CA LEU A 140 -6.32 -4.20 -19.15
C LEU A 140 -6.61 -3.66 -20.56
N GLN A 141 -5.90 -2.63 -21.01
CA GLN A 141 -6.13 -1.92 -22.28
C GLN A 141 -5.92 -2.75 -23.54
N GLN A 142 -5.36 -3.94 -23.43
CA GLN A 142 -5.17 -4.83 -24.58
C GLN A 142 -6.48 -5.36 -25.19
N CYS A 143 -7.57 -5.32 -24.44
CA CYS A 143 -8.91 -5.61 -24.94
C CYS A 143 -9.75 -4.34 -25.08
N ARG A 144 -10.81 -4.41 -25.87
CA ARG A 144 -11.71 -3.29 -26.12
C ARG A 144 -13.17 -3.58 -25.75
N THR A 145 -13.46 -4.78 -25.29
CA THR A 145 -14.83 -5.18 -24.96
C THR A 145 -14.92 -5.61 -23.51
N ALA A 146 -15.84 -5.01 -22.77
CA ALA A 146 -16.19 -5.44 -21.41
C ALA A 146 -17.70 -5.67 -21.29
N ILE A 147 -18.07 -6.75 -20.63
CA ILE A 147 -19.46 -7.16 -20.40
C ILE A 147 -19.72 -7.19 -18.89
N PHE A 148 -20.64 -6.36 -18.42
CA PHE A 148 -21.12 -6.37 -17.04
C PHE A 148 -22.34 -7.27 -16.95
N VAL A 149 -22.26 -8.37 -16.21
CA VAL A 149 -23.34 -9.35 -16.05
C VAL A 149 -24.52 -8.76 -15.28
N GLY A 150 -24.29 -7.70 -14.52
CA GLY A 150 -25.31 -6.97 -13.78
C GLY A 150 -24.94 -5.52 -13.51
N VAL A 151 -25.91 -4.76 -13.01
CA VAL A 151 -25.77 -3.33 -12.66
C VAL A 151 -25.64 -3.20 -11.15
N GLY A 152 -24.62 -2.51 -10.65
CA GLY A 152 -24.43 -2.19 -9.24
C GLY A 152 -24.75 -0.73 -8.91
N PHE A 153 -24.95 -0.44 -7.61
CA PHE A 153 -25.18 0.93 -7.13
C PHE A 153 -23.91 1.78 -7.07
N LYS A 154 -22.74 1.15 -7.11
CA LYS A 154 -21.46 1.84 -6.94
C LYS A 154 -20.93 2.34 -8.29
N PHE A 155 -21.23 3.60 -8.57
CA PHE A 155 -20.76 4.27 -9.80
C PHE A 155 -19.24 4.32 -9.90
N SER A 156 -18.54 4.48 -8.77
CA SER A 156 -17.07 4.50 -8.73
C SER A 156 -16.44 3.19 -9.23
N GLU A 157 -16.91 2.02 -8.76
CA GLU A 157 -16.44 0.71 -9.22
C GLU A 157 -16.72 0.51 -10.71
N PHE A 158 -17.88 0.96 -11.20
CA PHE A 158 -18.24 0.90 -12.61
C PHE A 158 -17.29 1.74 -13.49
N ILE A 159 -17.07 3.01 -13.12
CA ILE A 159 -16.15 3.90 -13.85
C ILE A 159 -14.74 3.34 -13.85
N GLN A 160 -14.25 2.90 -12.71
CA GLN A 160 -12.92 2.31 -12.60
C GLN A 160 -12.76 1.11 -13.53
N ALA A 161 -13.73 0.19 -13.53
CA ALA A 161 -13.71 -0.99 -14.41
C ALA A 161 -13.74 -0.59 -15.90
N CYS A 162 -14.52 0.42 -16.31
CA CYS A 162 -14.51 0.93 -17.68
C CYS A 162 -13.15 1.54 -18.06
N LYS A 163 -12.52 2.27 -17.13
CA LYS A 163 -11.22 2.90 -17.35
C LYS A 163 -10.06 1.91 -17.44
N ARG A 164 -10.26 0.62 -17.11
CA ARG A 164 -9.22 -0.42 -17.31
C ARG A 164 -8.94 -0.70 -18.78
N ILE A 165 -9.93 -0.53 -19.64
CA ILE A 165 -9.81 -0.75 -21.09
C ILE A 165 -9.88 0.56 -21.87
N HIS A 166 -10.59 1.58 -21.39
CA HIS A 166 -10.69 2.90 -21.99
C HIS A 166 -9.72 3.86 -21.31
N ARG A 167 -8.47 3.80 -21.74
CA ARG A 167 -7.39 4.59 -21.14
C ARG A 167 -6.37 5.01 -22.20
N PHE A 168 -5.40 5.78 -21.75
CA PHE A 168 -4.26 6.23 -22.55
C PHE A 168 -3.62 5.08 -23.34
N LEU A 169 -3.27 5.31 -24.61
CA LEU A 169 -2.77 4.33 -25.58
C LEU A 169 -3.79 3.27 -26.06
N GLN A 170 -5.06 3.37 -25.73
CA GLN A 170 -6.08 2.60 -26.43
C GLN A 170 -6.32 3.24 -27.81
N ASP A 171 -6.05 2.49 -28.85
CA ASP A 171 -6.13 2.92 -30.25
C ASP A 171 -7.45 2.51 -30.96
N ARG A 172 -8.26 1.70 -30.29
CA ARG A 172 -9.49 1.11 -30.87
C ARG A 172 -10.73 1.55 -30.10
N PRO A 173 -11.88 1.74 -30.78
CA PRO A 173 -13.15 2.01 -30.11
C PRO A 173 -13.48 0.95 -29.06
N VAL A 174 -13.96 1.40 -27.89
CA VAL A 174 -14.26 0.56 -26.74
C VAL A 174 -15.76 0.31 -26.64
N SER A 175 -16.15 -0.95 -26.42
CA SER A 175 -17.54 -1.38 -26.26
C SER A 175 -17.77 -1.88 -24.85
N ILE A 176 -18.70 -1.25 -24.14
CA ILE A 176 -19.14 -1.65 -22.80
C ILE A 176 -20.56 -2.17 -22.90
N HIS A 177 -20.76 -3.43 -22.59
CA HIS A 177 -22.09 -4.05 -22.58
C HIS A 177 -22.57 -4.19 -21.14
N ILE A 178 -23.78 -3.73 -20.84
CA ILE A 178 -24.36 -3.79 -19.49
C ILE A 178 -25.69 -4.54 -19.58
N ILE A 179 -25.79 -5.61 -18.82
CA ILE A 179 -27.01 -6.42 -18.75
C ILE A 179 -27.78 -6.01 -17.48
N TYR A 180 -29.05 -5.72 -17.62
CA TYR A 180 -29.93 -5.34 -16.51
C TYR A 180 -31.34 -5.87 -16.73
N THR A 181 -32.11 -6.03 -15.65
CA THR A 181 -33.53 -6.43 -15.71
C THR A 181 -34.44 -5.22 -15.59
N GLU A 182 -35.70 -5.40 -15.94
CA GLU A 182 -36.72 -4.36 -15.76
C GLU A 182 -36.80 -3.83 -14.35
N ALA A 183 -36.58 -4.66 -13.34
CA ALA A 183 -36.56 -4.25 -11.93
C ALA A 183 -35.36 -3.33 -11.56
N GLU A 184 -34.30 -3.32 -12.38
CA GLU A 184 -33.09 -2.52 -12.17
C GLU A 184 -33.10 -1.18 -12.99
N ILE A 185 -34.20 -0.82 -13.59
CA ILE A 185 -34.28 0.34 -14.49
C ILE A 185 -33.88 1.68 -13.79
N GLU A 186 -34.17 1.83 -12.52
CA GLU A 186 -33.80 3.02 -11.75
C GLU A 186 -32.29 3.07 -11.48
N ILE A 187 -31.66 1.92 -11.26
CA ILE A 187 -30.21 1.81 -11.11
C ILE A 187 -29.54 2.21 -12.43
N ARG A 188 -30.03 1.71 -13.55
CA ARG A 188 -29.58 2.10 -14.89
C ARG A 188 -29.68 3.60 -15.11
N ARG A 189 -30.86 4.21 -14.87
CA ARG A 189 -31.10 5.65 -15.07
C ARG A 189 -30.13 6.51 -14.26
N ASN A 190 -29.87 6.12 -13.01
CA ASN A 190 -28.91 6.80 -12.16
C ASN A 190 -27.47 6.69 -12.68
N LEU A 191 -27.08 5.52 -13.15
CA LEU A 191 -25.77 5.27 -13.76
C LEU A 191 -25.61 6.10 -15.06
N GLU A 192 -26.62 6.13 -15.91
CA GLU A 192 -26.64 6.87 -17.17
C GLU A 192 -26.52 8.39 -16.93
N ARG A 193 -27.25 8.92 -15.96
CA ARG A 193 -27.15 10.34 -15.57
C ARG A 193 -25.74 10.71 -15.09
N LYS A 194 -25.16 9.89 -14.21
CA LYS A 194 -23.79 10.12 -13.72
C LYS A 194 -22.75 9.98 -14.82
N TRP A 195 -22.99 9.09 -15.78
CA TRP A 195 -22.15 8.92 -16.94
C TRP A 195 -22.15 10.15 -17.86
N GLU A 196 -23.30 10.74 -18.15
CA GLU A 196 -23.40 11.97 -18.95
C GLU A 196 -22.72 13.17 -18.25
N GLN A 197 -22.86 13.27 -16.95
CA GLN A 197 -22.11 14.27 -16.17
C GLN A 197 -20.59 14.08 -16.31
N HIS A 198 -20.12 12.84 -16.26
CA HIS A 198 -18.69 12.52 -16.45
C HIS A 198 -18.21 12.85 -17.87
N LYS A 199 -18.99 12.54 -18.92
CA LYS A 199 -18.65 12.91 -20.30
C LYS A 199 -18.54 14.43 -20.49
N THR A 200 -19.46 15.19 -19.92
CA THR A 200 -19.44 16.65 -20.00
C THR A 200 -18.16 17.22 -19.38
N LEU A 201 -17.75 16.71 -18.24
CA LEU A 201 -16.49 17.09 -17.59
C LEU A 201 -15.28 16.77 -18.47
N VAL A 202 -15.21 15.56 -19.03
CA VAL A 202 -14.12 15.15 -19.92
C VAL A 202 -14.06 15.99 -21.19
N ALA A 203 -15.21 16.32 -21.80
CA ALA A 203 -15.29 17.17 -22.99
C ALA A 203 -14.78 18.59 -22.71
N GLN A 204 -15.20 19.18 -21.58
CA GLN A 204 -14.70 20.48 -21.13
C GLN A 204 -13.18 20.48 -20.93
N MET A 205 -12.65 19.41 -20.30
CA MET A 205 -11.20 19.23 -20.16
C MET A 205 -10.49 19.19 -21.50
N SER A 206 -11.00 18.41 -22.46
CA SER A 206 -10.38 18.26 -23.78
C SER A 206 -10.39 19.59 -24.55
N GLU A 207 -11.44 20.39 -24.42
CA GLU A 207 -11.54 21.69 -25.08
C GLU A 207 -10.52 22.70 -24.52
N ILE A 208 -10.34 22.73 -23.22
CA ILE A 208 -9.34 23.61 -22.58
C ILE A 208 -7.92 23.17 -22.97
N ILE A 209 -7.63 21.87 -23.03
CA ILE A 209 -6.36 21.35 -23.51
C ILE A 209 -6.12 21.77 -24.97
N ARG A 210 -7.16 21.78 -25.78
CA ARG A 210 -7.09 22.18 -27.21
C ARG A 210 -6.87 23.70 -27.37
N GLN A 211 -7.53 24.54 -26.56
CA GLN A 211 -7.41 25.99 -26.61
C GLN A 211 -6.05 26.50 -26.13
N TYR A 212 -5.46 25.86 -25.13
CA TYR A 212 -4.22 26.33 -24.51
C TYR A 212 -2.98 25.54 -24.91
N GLY A 213 -3.14 24.46 -25.69
CA GLY A 213 -2.07 23.66 -26.31
C GLY A 213 -1.14 22.96 -25.32
N LEU A 214 -0.51 21.87 -25.80
CA LEU A 214 0.49 21.08 -25.03
C LEU A 214 1.85 21.78 -24.93
N ALA A 215 2.08 22.84 -25.71
CA ALA A 215 3.41 23.37 -25.99
C ALA A 215 3.78 24.61 -25.18
N THR A 216 2.89 25.22 -24.46
CA THR A 216 3.18 26.41 -23.68
C THR A 216 3.27 26.10 -22.21
N ASN A 217 4.50 25.72 -21.81
CA ASN A 217 5.08 25.95 -20.47
C ASN A 217 4.25 25.65 -19.18
N ALA A 218 4.84 25.81 -18.04
CA ALA A 218 4.33 25.56 -16.71
C ALA A 218 2.82 25.87 -16.50
N ILE A 219 2.28 26.90 -17.14
CA ILE A 219 0.86 27.32 -17.02
C ILE A 219 -0.10 26.30 -17.66
N ALA A 220 0.24 25.74 -18.83
CA ALA A 220 -0.61 24.71 -19.45
C ALA A 220 -0.53 23.38 -18.71
N TYR A 221 0.61 23.11 -18.10
CA TYR A 221 0.81 21.99 -17.20
C TYR A 221 0.02 22.18 -15.89
N GLU A 222 0.09 23.36 -15.30
CA GLU A 222 -0.73 23.77 -14.15
C GLU A 222 -2.22 23.61 -14.42
N LEU A 223 -2.74 24.16 -15.51
CA LEU A 223 -4.14 24.01 -15.91
C LEU A 223 -4.55 22.55 -16.12
N ARG A 224 -3.68 21.72 -16.67
CA ARG A 224 -3.96 20.30 -16.89
C ARG A 224 -4.10 19.53 -15.60
N ARG A 225 -3.23 19.76 -14.64
CA ARG A 225 -3.25 19.06 -13.37
C ARG A 225 -4.34 19.55 -12.42
N GLN A 226 -4.63 20.83 -12.40
CA GLN A 226 -5.75 21.40 -11.64
C GLN A 226 -7.13 20.98 -12.18
N PHE A 227 -7.16 20.48 -13.42
CA PHE A 227 -8.41 20.12 -14.07
C PHE A 227 -8.79 18.67 -13.79
N GLY A 228 -9.42 18.37 -12.77
CA GLY A 228 -9.90 17.02 -12.43
C GLY A 228 -9.90 16.71 -10.95
N VAL A 229 -9.19 17.51 -10.17
CA VAL A 229 -9.26 17.48 -8.72
C VAL A 229 -9.61 18.88 -8.22
N THR A 230 -10.80 19.06 -7.69
CA THR A 230 -11.11 20.29 -6.96
C THR A 230 -10.28 20.28 -5.70
N ARG A 231 -9.33 21.20 -5.58
CA ARG A 231 -8.51 21.34 -4.39
C ARG A 231 -9.38 21.52 -3.16
N MET A 232 -9.26 20.65 -2.20
CA MET A 232 -9.92 20.75 -0.91
C MET A 232 -8.87 20.61 0.18
N GLU A 233 -9.00 21.40 1.23
CA GLU A 233 -8.07 21.38 2.35
C GLU A 233 -8.86 21.26 3.66
N GLN A 234 -8.33 20.45 4.54
CA GLN A 234 -8.78 20.36 5.93
C GLN A 234 -7.55 20.40 6.83
N SER A 235 -7.56 21.37 7.72
CA SER A 235 -6.48 21.59 8.68
C SER A 235 -7.00 21.44 10.10
N GLY A 236 -6.13 21.02 11.01
CA GLY A 236 -6.27 21.07 12.45
C GLY A 236 -5.28 22.06 13.06
N GLU A 237 -4.98 21.91 14.33
CA GLU A 237 -3.97 22.70 15.02
C GLU A 237 -2.55 22.34 14.57
N SER A 238 -2.32 21.08 14.27
CA SER A 238 -0.98 20.53 13.96
C SER A 238 -0.92 19.78 12.63
N PHE A 239 -1.99 19.77 11.83
CA PHE A 239 -1.93 19.15 10.50
C PHE A 239 -2.63 19.97 9.43
N SER A 240 -2.19 19.78 8.20
CA SER A 240 -2.92 20.14 6.98
C SER A 240 -2.92 18.94 6.03
N ALA A 241 -4.11 18.53 5.62
CA ALA A 241 -4.32 17.47 4.64
C ALA A 241 -5.07 18.04 3.43
N VAL A 242 -4.46 17.90 2.26
CA VAL A 242 -4.98 18.48 1.02
C VAL A 242 -5.36 17.38 0.04
N ASN A 243 -6.57 17.48 -0.51
CA ASN A 243 -6.99 16.68 -1.66
C ASN A 243 -6.61 17.41 -2.94
N ASN A 244 -5.52 17.03 -3.53
CA ASN A 244 -4.98 17.61 -4.76
C ASN A 244 -3.93 16.69 -5.39
N ASP A 245 -3.37 17.10 -6.54
CA ASP A 245 -2.17 16.51 -7.10
C ASP A 245 -0.93 16.95 -6.31
N SER A 246 -0.13 15.98 -5.89
CA SER A 246 1.09 16.19 -5.07
C SER A 246 2.09 17.12 -5.72
N ILE A 247 2.19 17.14 -7.05
CA ILE A 247 3.14 18.00 -7.77
C ILE A 247 2.74 19.48 -7.59
N PHE A 248 1.45 19.80 -7.75
CA PHE A 248 0.98 21.18 -7.55
C PHE A 248 1.04 21.61 -6.11
N GLU A 249 0.63 20.73 -5.22
CA GLU A 249 0.58 21.08 -3.82
C GLU A 249 1.99 21.30 -3.28
N THR A 250 2.96 20.44 -3.66
CA THR A 250 4.35 20.60 -3.24
C THR A 250 4.98 21.87 -3.82
N ALA A 251 4.64 22.25 -5.06
CA ALA A 251 5.12 23.50 -5.67
C ALA A 251 4.64 24.77 -4.92
N GLY A 252 3.51 24.68 -4.21
CA GLY A 252 2.98 25.76 -3.37
C GLY A 252 3.57 25.84 -1.95
N ILE A 253 4.37 24.87 -1.54
CA ILE A 253 5.02 24.85 -0.23
C ILE A 253 6.29 25.71 -0.27
N ASP A 254 6.57 26.44 0.80
CA ASP A 254 7.76 27.27 0.92
C ASP A 254 9.06 26.45 0.85
N ASP A 255 10.12 27.07 0.32
CA ASP A 255 11.47 26.50 0.29
C ASP A 255 11.94 26.19 1.71
N ASP A 256 12.71 25.12 1.86
CA ASP A 256 13.39 24.76 3.11
C ASP A 256 12.47 24.77 4.36
N SER A 257 11.23 24.35 4.20
CA SER A 257 10.20 24.40 5.25
C SER A 257 9.90 23.05 5.89
N MET A 258 10.19 21.94 5.21
CA MET A 258 9.93 20.59 5.71
C MET A 258 11.13 20.00 6.45
N HIS A 259 10.88 19.43 7.64
CA HIS A 259 11.93 18.86 8.48
C HIS A 259 12.20 17.38 8.17
N LEU A 260 11.18 16.66 7.70
CA LEU A 260 11.27 15.26 7.28
C LEU A 260 10.26 15.02 6.16
N ILE A 261 10.69 14.36 5.10
CA ILE A 261 9.77 13.75 4.14
C ILE A 261 9.76 12.25 4.42
N LEU A 262 8.58 11.70 4.68
CA LEU A 262 8.37 10.26 4.87
C LEU A 262 7.17 9.83 4.05
N THR A 263 7.38 8.94 3.11
CA THR A 263 6.30 8.48 2.22
C THR A 263 6.56 7.08 1.66
N SER A 264 5.51 6.45 1.18
CA SER A 264 5.58 5.29 0.29
C SER A 264 5.19 5.75 -1.11
N ILE A 265 6.13 5.74 -2.05
CA ILE A 265 5.82 6.14 -3.43
C ILE A 265 4.91 5.10 -4.09
N PRO A 266 4.04 5.51 -5.03
CA PRO A 266 3.23 4.57 -5.81
C PRO A 266 4.09 3.52 -6.51
N PHE A 267 3.57 2.30 -6.59
CA PHE A 267 4.31 1.17 -7.18
C PHE A 267 4.21 1.12 -8.72
N SER A 268 4.32 2.27 -9.39
CA SER A 268 4.30 2.41 -10.86
C SER A 268 3.10 1.66 -11.47
N THR A 269 3.34 0.67 -12.31
CA THR A 269 2.32 -0.07 -13.07
C THR A 269 1.53 -1.11 -12.25
N GLN A 270 1.86 -1.30 -10.97
CA GLN A 270 1.25 -2.38 -10.18
C GLN A 270 -0.15 -2.01 -9.67
N PHE A 271 -0.32 -0.77 -9.22
CA PHE A 271 -1.58 -0.30 -8.65
C PHE A 271 -1.93 1.08 -9.22
N GLU A 272 -3.20 1.29 -9.48
CA GLU A 272 -3.80 2.58 -9.76
C GLU A 272 -4.68 2.93 -8.54
N TYR A 273 -4.39 4.04 -7.91
CA TYR A 273 -5.04 4.45 -6.66
C TYR A 273 -6.29 5.28 -6.90
N SER A 274 -6.39 5.89 -8.08
CA SER A 274 -7.54 6.70 -8.47
C SER A 274 -7.82 6.63 -9.98
N PRO A 275 -9.04 6.93 -10.43
CA PRO A 275 -9.34 7.02 -11.85
C PRO A 275 -8.80 8.32 -12.50
N SER A 276 -8.12 9.18 -11.75
CA SER A 276 -7.58 10.44 -12.24
C SER A 276 -6.38 10.21 -13.15
N PHE A 277 -6.26 11.02 -14.21
CA PHE A 277 -5.06 11.05 -15.05
C PHE A 277 -3.80 11.54 -14.31
N HIS A 278 -3.97 12.13 -13.15
CA HIS A 278 -2.89 12.59 -12.27
C HIS A 278 -2.30 11.48 -11.40
N ASP A 279 -2.94 10.32 -11.38
CA ASP A 279 -2.42 9.16 -10.65
C ASP A 279 -1.16 8.62 -11.35
N LEU A 280 -0.04 8.67 -10.65
CA LEU A 280 1.24 8.16 -11.13
C LEU A 280 1.22 6.64 -11.38
N GLY A 281 0.24 5.94 -10.82
CA GLY A 281 -0.04 4.53 -11.13
C GLY A 281 -0.49 4.28 -12.57
N HIS A 282 -0.92 5.32 -13.30
CA HIS A 282 -1.24 5.24 -14.73
C HIS A 282 0.01 5.26 -15.62
N SER A 283 1.07 4.65 -15.21
CA SER A 283 2.31 4.55 -15.98
C SER A 283 2.34 3.30 -16.84
N ASP A 284 2.94 3.38 -18.02
CA ASP A 284 3.08 2.23 -18.94
C ASP A 284 4.18 1.27 -18.48
N ASP A 285 5.25 1.85 -17.97
CA ASP A 285 6.41 1.17 -17.43
C ASP A 285 7.10 1.98 -16.31
N ASN A 286 8.11 1.40 -15.69
CA ASN A 286 8.85 2.07 -14.62
C ASN A 286 9.60 3.33 -15.11
N ALA A 287 10.10 3.33 -16.32
CA ALA A 287 10.78 4.50 -16.88
C ALA A 287 9.79 5.65 -17.07
N HIS A 288 8.56 5.37 -17.51
CA HIS A 288 7.49 6.36 -17.59
C HIS A 288 7.11 6.89 -16.20
N PHE A 289 6.98 6.02 -15.21
CA PHE A 289 6.72 6.41 -13.83
C PHE A 289 7.77 7.40 -13.31
N PHE A 290 9.06 7.09 -13.47
CA PHE A 290 10.11 7.99 -13.00
C PHE A 290 10.22 9.28 -13.82
N ARG A 291 9.85 9.29 -15.12
CA ARG A 291 9.69 10.54 -15.87
C ARG A 291 8.57 11.43 -15.32
N GLN A 292 7.48 10.85 -14.82
CA GLN A 292 6.45 11.63 -14.12
C GLN A 292 6.96 12.13 -12.77
N MET A 293 7.69 11.31 -12.04
CA MET A 293 8.36 11.71 -10.79
C MET A 293 9.41 12.81 -10.98
N ASP A 294 9.97 13.00 -12.19
CA ASP A 294 10.86 14.12 -12.52
C ASP A 294 10.21 15.51 -12.27
N PHE A 295 8.89 15.60 -12.19
CA PHE A 295 8.19 16.84 -11.84
C PHE A 295 8.04 17.05 -10.33
N LEU A 296 7.90 15.97 -9.56
CA LEU A 296 7.75 16.05 -8.10
C LEU A 296 9.11 16.10 -7.38
N SER A 297 10.08 15.32 -7.85
CA SER A 297 11.34 15.11 -7.12
C SER A 297 12.17 16.38 -6.90
N PRO A 298 12.27 17.33 -7.86
CA PRO A 298 12.91 18.63 -7.61
C PRO A 298 12.19 19.46 -6.54
N GLU A 299 10.86 19.39 -6.50
CA GLU A 299 10.04 20.08 -5.51
C GLU A 299 10.25 19.49 -4.11
N LEU A 300 10.33 18.15 -3.99
CA LEU A 300 10.68 17.49 -2.73
C LEU A 300 12.07 17.93 -2.22
N TYR A 301 13.02 18.08 -3.15
CA TYR A 301 14.34 18.61 -2.81
C TYR A 301 14.28 20.08 -2.35
N ARG A 302 13.50 20.92 -3.03
CA ARG A 302 13.34 22.33 -2.71
C ARG A 302 12.74 22.55 -1.31
N VAL A 303 11.64 21.87 -1.01
CA VAL A 303 10.89 22.05 0.26
C VAL A 303 11.59 21.46 1.49
N LEU A 304 12.46 20.46 1.30
CA LEU A 304 13.19 19.83 2.40
C LEU A 304 14.29 20.77 2.92
N LYS A 305 14.37 20.95 4.21
CA LYS A 305 15.42 21.76 4.85
C LYS A 305 16.82 21.21 4.59
N PRO A 306 17.85 22.07 4.41
CA PRO A 306 19.23 21.64 4.20
C PRO A 306 19.75 20.77 5.35
N GLY A 307 20.38 19.66 5.00
CA GLY A 307 20.88 18.67 5.96
C GLY A 307 19.82 17.71 6.51
N ARG A 308 18.55 17.89 6.15
CA ARG A 308 17.45 17.03 6.62
C ARG A 308 17.22 15.84 5.68
N LEU A 309 16.38 14.91 6.11
CA LEU A 309 16.23 13.60 5.49
C LEU A 309 14.89 13.43 4.77
N MET A 310 14.94 12.66 3.70
CA MET A 310 13.81 12.08 3.03
C MET A 310 13.91 10.55 3.16
N ALA A 311 12.86 9.91 3.66
CA ALA A 311 12.76 8.46 3.81
C ALA A 311 11.65 7.94 2.88
N ILE A 312 12.01 7.07 1.94
CA ILE A 312 11.11 6.53 0.93
C ILE A 312 10.94 5.03 1.14
N HIS A 313 9.72 4.63 1.42
CA HIS A 313 9.37 3.21 1.49
C HIS A 313 9.03 2.67 0.10
N VAL A 314 9.67 1.58 -0.27
CA VAL A 314 9.48 0.90 -1.56
C VAL A 314 9.55 -0.62 -1.39
N LYS A 315 9.04 -1.33 -2.39
CA LYS A 315 9.10 -2.78 -2.49
C LYS A 315 9.48 -3.19 -3.91
N ASP A 316 10.36 -4.18 -4.03
CA ASP A 316 10.65 -4.81 -5.31
C ASP A 316 9.45 -5.64 -5.79
N ARG A 317 9.50 -6.08 -7.04
CA ARG A 317 8.37 -6.75 -7.67
C ARG A 317 8.76 -8.12 -8.19
N ILE A 318 7.90 -9.08 -7.93
CA ILE A 318 7.93 -10.35 -8.65
C ILE A 318 7.43 -10.12 -10.07
N VAL A 319 8.22 -10.55 -11.03
CA VAL A 319 7.83 -10.59 -12.44
C VAL A 319 7.59 -12.05 -12.81
N PRO A 320 6.35 -12.44 -13.07
CA PRO A 320 6.01 -13.81 -13.43
C PRO A 320 6.74 -14.29 -14.68
N GLY A 321 7.12 -15.55 -14.71
CA GLY A 321 7.86 -16.15 -15.85
C GLY A 321 7.13 -16.05 -17.19
N GLY A 322 5.80 -15.98 -17.15
CA GLY A 322 4.97 -15.73 -18.33
C GLY A 322 5.15 -14.34 -18.94
N MET A 323 5.45 -13.32 -18.13
CA MET A 323 5.70 -11.96 -18.61
C MET A 323 7.13 -11.77 -19.12
N THR A 324 8.11 -12.44 -18.51
CA THR A 324 9.51 -12.34 -18.91
C THR A 324 9.86 -13.21 -20.12
N GLY A 325 9.05 -14.23 -20.40
CA GLY A 325 9.37 -15.26 -21.40
C GLY A 325 10.47 -16.24 -20.96
N LEU A 326 10.99 -16.12 -19.73
CA LEU A 326 12.09 -16.95 -19.22
C LEU A 326 11.64 -18.28 -18.64
N GLY A 327 10.32 -18.49 -18.45
CA GLY A 327 9.77 -19.70 -17.86
C GLY A 327 9.90 -19.80 -16.35
N PHE A 328 10.50 -18.80 -15.69
CA PHE A 328 10.61 -18.71 -14.23
C PHE A 328 10.42 -17.27 -13.74
N GLN A 329 10.04 -17.10 -12.49
CA GLN A 329 9.86 -15.81 -11.85
C GLN A 329 11.20 -15.10 -11.65
N THR A 330 11.19 -13.78 -11.83
CA THR A 330 12.31 -12.89 -11.52
C THR A 330 11.87 -11.79 -10.57
N VAL A 331 12.81 -11.03 -10.03
CA VAL A 331 12.55 -9.82 -9.25
C VAL A 331 12.98 -8.60 -10.07
N TYR A 332 12.10 -7.62 -10.17
CA TYR A 332 12.46 -6.32 -10.70
C TYR A 332 12.94 -5.43 -9.54
N PRO A 333 14.17 -4.90 -9.58
CA PRO A 333 14.79 -4.15 -8.50
C PRO A 333 14.32 -2.68 -8.49
N PHE A 334 13.05 -2.45 -8.18
CA PHE A 334 12.43 -1.11 -8.20
C PHE A 334 13.11 -0.14 -7.22
N HIS A 335 13.62 -0.64 -6.11
CA HIS A 335 14.37 0.18 -5.16
C HIS A 335 15.65 0.79 -5.77
N CYS A 336 16.32 0.07 -6.70
CA CYS A 336 17.50 0.59 -7.39
C CYS A 336 17.13 1.77 -8.30
N ASP A 337 16.04 1.65 -9.07
CA ASP A 337 15.57 2.76 -9.90
C ASP A 337 15.22 3.98 -9.06
N ALA A 338 14.55 3.81 -7.91
CA ALA A 338 14.25 4.87 -6.99
C ALA A 338 15.53 5.54 -6.45
N ILE A 339 16.56 4.76 -6.08
CA ILE A 339 17.84 5.31 -5.64
C ILE A 339 18.47 6.19 -6.72
N PHE A 340 18.62 5.67 -7.94
CA PHE A 340 19.22 6.43 -9.03
C PHE A 340 18.42 7.66 -9.41
N HIS A 341 17.09 7.56 -9.37
CA HIS A 341 16.21 8.69 -9.65
C HIS A 341 16.42 9.85 -8.67
N PHE A 342 16.35 9.61 -7.36
CA PHE A 342 16.50 10.69 -6.38
C PHE A 342 17.93 11.22 -6.31
N VAL A 343 18.96 10.40 -6.52
CA VAL A 343 20.35 10.86 -6.64
C VAL A 343 20.51 11.78 -7.85
N LYS A 344 19.89 11.51 -8.98
CA LYS A 344 19.86 12.39 -10.17
C LYS A 344 19.30 13.77 -9.82
N HIS A 345 18.36 13.86 -8.88
CA HIS A 345 17.73 15.10 -8.44
C HIS A 345 18.46 15.80 -7.28
N GLY A 346 19.68 15.39 -6.98
CA GLY A 346 20.57 16.11 -6.04
C GLY A 346 20.56 15.57 -4.61
N PHE A 347 19.74 14.59 -4.29
CA PHE A 347 19.76 13.94 -2.99
C PHE A 347 21.00 13.07 -2.80
N ALA A 348 21.61 13.12 -1.61
CA ALA A 348 22.65 12.20 -1.22
C ALA A 348 22.03 10.92 -0.65
N TYR A 349 22.30 9.77 -1.27
CA TYR A 349 21.86 8.48 -0.75
C TYR A 349 22.70 8.07 0.45
N LEU A 350 22.07 7.79 1.58
CA LEU A 350 22.74 7.42 2.83
C LEU A 350 22.74 5.91 3.11
N GLY A 351 21.89 5.17 2.44
CA GLY A 351 21.71 3.74 2.68
C GLY A 351 20.23 3.36 2.79
N MET A 352 19.96 2.11 3.12
CA MET A 352 18.61 1.58 3.23
C MET A 352 18.46 0.67 4.45
N LYS A 353 17.22 0.56 4.92
CA LYS A 353 16.81 -0.51 5.84
C LYS A 353 16.07 -1.58 5.06
N THR A 354 16.46 -2.82 5.25
CA THR A 354 15.73 -3.98 4.73
C THR A 354 14.71 -4.42 5.76
N ILE A 355 13.43 -4.41 5.37
CA ILE A 355 12.33 -4.81 6.23
C ILE A 355 11.96 -6.25 5.86
N VAL A 356 12.18 -7.16 6.80
CA VAL A 356 11.89 -8.59 6.61
C VAL A 356 10.72 -8.97 7.51
N THR A 357 9.72 -9.60 6.93
CA THR A 357 8.56 -10.09 7.67
C THR A 357 8.57 -11.60 7.77
N ASP A 358 7.99 -12.14 8.83
CA ASP A 358 7.85 -13.58 9.03
C ASP A 358 6.79 -14.14 8.06
N VAL A 359 7.24 -14.78 7.00
CA VAL A 359 6.39 -15.34 5.94
C VAL A 359 5.41 -16.40 6.42
N VAL A 360 5.73 -17.08 7.52
CA VAL A 360 4.86 -18.09 8.12
C VAL A 360 3.74 -17.43 8.92
N ARG A 361 4.07 -16.34 9.59
CA ARG A 361 3.13 -15.64 10.48
C ARG A 361 2.24 -14.64 9.73
N GLU A 362 2.81 -13.94 8.77
CA GLU A 362 2.18 -12.78 8.15
C GLU A 362 1.75 -13.01 6.70
N ASN A 363 1.87 -14.26 6.23
CA ASN A 363 1.52 -14.63 4.86
C ASN A 363 2.12 -13.66 3.82
N ASN A 364 3.40 -13.34 4.02
CA ASN A 364 4.11 -12.43 3.14
C ASN A 364 4.31 -13.09 1.77
N GLN A 365 4.26 -12.32 0.70
CA GLN A 365 4.44 -12.73 -0.70
C GLN A 365 5.85 -13.28 -1.00
N THR A 366 6.41 -14.05 -0.11
CA THR A 366 7.72 -14.68 -0.29
C THR A 366 7.51 -16.05 -0.88
N TYR A 367 7.87 -16.22 -2.13
CA TYR A 367 7.87 -17.52 -2.77
C TYR A 367 9.12 -18.30 -2.34
N ARG A 368 8.94 -19.47 -1.74
CA ARG A 368 10.02 -20.39 -1.39
C ARG A 368 9.78 -21.74 -2.02
N LEU A 369 10.84 -22.33 -2.53
CA LEU A 369 10.77 -23.68 -3.09
C LEU A 369 10.48 -24.70 -1.99
N GLY A 370 9.45 -25.50 -2.17
CA GLY A 370 9.21 -26.68 -1.35
C GLY A 370 10.24 -27.79 -1.64
N TRP A 371 10.32 -28.76 -0.74
CA TRP A 371 11.22 -29.90 -0.87
C TRP A 371 11.11 -30.63 -2.23
N SER A 372 9.89 -30.90 -2.66
CA SER A 372 9.62 -31.58 -3.93
C SER A 372 10.12 -30.81 -5.16
N GLU A 373 10.09 -29.49 -5.14
CA GLU A 373 10.62 -28.66 -6.22
C GLU A 373 12.15 -28.62 -6.21
N GLN A 374 12.76 -28.56 -5.05
CA GLN A 374 14.22 -28.64 -4.90
C GLN A 374 14.76 -29.99 -5.36
N CYS A 375 14.02 -31.10 -5.16
CA CYS A 375 14.38 -32.41 -5.66
C CYS A 375 14.34 -32.53 -7.20
N LYS A 376 13.58 -31.65 -7.88
CA LYS A 376 13.54 -31.60 -9.35
C LYS A 376 14.70 -30.78 -9.91
N ASP A 377 14.96 -29.63 -9.32
CA ASP A 377 16.05 -28.74 -9.71
C ASP A 377 16.46 -27.86 -8.53
N GLY A 378 17.56 -28.21 -7.87
CA GLY A 378 18.11 -27.44 -6.74
C GLY A 378 18.70 -26.08 -7.11
N SER A 379 18.88 -25.78 -8.39
CA SER A 379 19.31 -24.47 -8.87
C SER A 379 18.15 -23.48 -9.04
N ARG A 380 16.91 -23.94 -9.02
CA ARG A 380 15.71 -23.10 -9.08
C ARG A 380 15.49 -22.43 -7.73
N MET A 381 15.72 -21.15 -7.67
CA MET A 381 15.56 -20.36 -6.44
C MET A 381 14.11 -19.90 -6.26
N GLY A 382 13.64 -19.88 -5.02
CA GLY A 382 12.48 -19.13 -4.63
C GLY A 382 12.81 -17.64 -4.46
N VAL A 383 11.86 -16.78 -4.77
CA VAL A 383 12.03 -15.32 -4.71
C VAL A 383 11.52 -14.82 -3.37
N GLY A 384 12.37 -14.17 -2.59
CA GLY A 384 12.00 -13.41 -1.40
C GLY A 384 11.71 -11.96 -1.75
N MET A 385 10.73 -11.35 -1.06
CA MET A 385 10.37 -9.95 -1.28
C MET A 385 10.48 -9.15 0.02
N PRO A 386 11.68 -8.68 0.39
CA PRO A 386 11.80 -7.68 1.44
C PRO A 386 11.20 -6.35 0.97
N GLU A 387 10.82 -5.52 1.93
CA GLU A 387 10.53 -4.11 1.70
C GLU A 387 11.77 -3.30 2.04
N TYR A 388 11.89 -2.13 1.45
CA TYR A 388 13.06 -1.27 1.66
C TYR A 388 12.61 0.12 2.10
N LEU A 389 13.33 0.67 3.07
CA LEU A 389 13.23 2.07 3.45
C LEU A 389 14.53 2.75 3.04
N LEU A 390 14.46 3.57 2.00
CA LEU A 390 15.60 4.27 1.43
C LEU A 390 15.78 5.62 2.11
N TYR A 391 17.01 5.93 2.53
CA TYR A 391 17.34 7.20 3.15
C TYR A 391 18.11 8.11 2.22
N PHE A 392 17.59 9.30 2.04
CA PHE A 392 18.20 10.37 1.26
C PHE A 392 18.36 11.61 2.11
N ARG A 393 19.38 12.38 1.82
CA ARG A 393 19.67 13.63 2.52
C ARG A 393 19.82 14.77 1.54
N LYS A 394 19.18 15.91 1.82
CA LYS A 394 19.56 17.17 1.18
C LYS A 394 20.87 17.63 1.81
N PRO A 395 21.91 17.96 1.01
CA PRO A 395 23.15 18.49 1.57
C PRO A 395 22.90 19.72 2.46
N PRO A 396 23.62 19.87 3.59
CA PRO A 396 23.56 21.11 4.37
C PRO A 396 24.20 22.27 3.61
N THR A 397 23.90 23.51 3.99
CA THR A 397 24.52 24.71 3.39
C THR A 397 26.00 24.78 3.74
N ASP A 398 26.38 24.43 4.97
CA ASP A 398 27.77 24.28 5.40
C ASP A 398 28.23 22.82 5.29
N SER A 399 28.99 22.50 4.26
CA SER A 399 29.56 21.18 4.05
C SER A 399 30.79 20.86 4.92
N SER A 400 31.30 21.79 5.69
CA SER A 400 32.57 21.64 6.44
C SER A 400 32.44 20.68 7.63
N ASN A 401 31.26 20.59 8.23
CA ASN A 401 30.99 19.75 9.41
C ASN A 401 29.98 18.64 9.19
N GLY A 402 29.20 18.69 8.10
CA GLY A 402 28.17 17.70 7.75
C GLY A 402 26.93 17.71 8.62
N TYR A 403 26.77 18.65 9.55
CA TYR A 403 25.54 18.80 10.32
C TYR A 403 24.44 19.46 9.47
N ALA A 404 23.18 19.23 9.84
CA ALA A 404 22.06 19.95 9.27
C ALA A 404 22.09 21.41 9.74
N ASP A 405 21.57 22.33 8.93
CA ASP A 405 21.44 23.75 9.29
C ASP A 405 20.56 23.90 10.54
N GLU A 406 19.52 23.09 10.63
CA GLU A 406 18.70 22.91 11.83
C GLU A 406 18.80 21.45 12.28
N PRO A 407 19.69 21.11 13.23
CA PRO A 407 19.95 19.73 13.60
C PRO A 407 18.84 19.10 14.44
N VAL A 408 18.71 17.77 14.33
CA VAL A 408 17.87 16.98 15.25
C VAL A 408 18.66 16.76 16.54
N VAL A 409 18.29 17.48 17.57
CA VAL A 409 18.95 17.39 18.87
C VAL A 409 18.17 16.44 19.77
N LYS A 410 18.85 15.42 20.27
CA LYS A 410 18.29 14.51 21.30
C LYS A 410 18.76 14.98 22.67
N ASP A 411 17.85 14.98 23.61
CA ASP A 411 18.16 15.32 24.99
C ASP A 411 19.27 14.41 25.50
N LYS A 412 20.31 15.03 26.03
CA LYS A 412 21.37 14.29 26.69
C LYS A 412 20.82 13.71 27.99
N PRO A 413 21.19 12.47 28.33
CA PRO A 413 20.80 11.95 29.63
C PRO A 413 21.34 12.88 30.72
N LEU A 414 20.44 13.28 31.60
CA LEU A 414 20.79 14.09 32.76
C LEU A 414 21.43 13.17 33.82
N CYS A 415 22.54 13.59 34.38
CA CYS A 415 23.14 12.96 35.55
C CYS A 415 22.75 13.75 36.81
N VAL A 416 22.51 13.03 37.86
CA VAL A 416 22.26 13.63 39.17
C VAL A 416 23.49 13.35 40.06
N ASP A 417 24.04 14.36 40.69
CA ASP A 417 25.14 14.21 41.62
C ASP A 417 24.67 13.61 42.99
N GLN A 418 25.58 13.54 43.94
CA GLN A 418 25.29 12.97 45.25
C GLN A 418 24.28 13.79 46.05
N ASP A 419 24.14 15.08 45.71
CA ASP A 419 23.26 16.02 46.41
C ASP A 419 21.90 16.15 45.70
N GLY A 420 21.65 15.36 44.64
CA GLY A 420 20.42 15.40 43.85
C GLY A 420 20.39 16.51 42.79
N THR A 421 21.49 17.25 42.61
CA THR A 421 21.57 18.32 41.62
C THR A 421 21.80 17.78 40.22
N VAL A 422 21.04 18.26 39.25
CA VAL A 422 21.19 17.88 37.84
C VAL A 422 22.50 18.49 37.28
N VAL A 423 23.41 17.63 36.85
CA VAL A 423 24.70 18.03 36.30
C VAL A 423 24.83 17.54 34.85
N PRO A 424 25.56 18.27 33.99
CA PRO A 424 25.82 17.84 32.64
C PRO A 424 26.56 16.49 32.61
N PHE A 425 26.13 15.61 31.71
CA PHE A 425 26.84 14.34 31.49
C PHE A 425 28.27 14.60 31.02
N THR A 426 29.25 14.14 31.81
CA THR A 426 30.65 14.13 31.43
C THR A 426 31.17 12.69 31.30
N PRO A 427 31.92 12.33 30.24
CA PRO A 427 32.35 10.94 29.99
C PRO A 427 33.16 10.28 31.11
N ASN A 428 33.72 11.06 32.02
CA ASN A 428 34.60 10.59 33.07
C ASN A 428 33.92 10.39 34.44
N PHE A 429 32.67 10.80 34.58
CA PHE A 429 31.89 10.58 35.79
C PHE A 429 30.99 9.37 35.56
N GLY A 430 31.20 8.32 36.35
CA GLY A 430 30.28 7.21 36.41
C GLY A 430 28.90 7.72 36.86
N ILE A 431 27.83 7.22 36.22
CA ILE A 431 26.45 7.55 36.58
C ILE A 431 26.20 6.95 37.97
N LYS A 432 26.03 7.80 38.96
CA LYS A 432 25.84 7.35 40.33
C LYS A 432 24.38 7.19 40.73
N LYS A 433 23.47 7.91 40.17
CA LYS A 433 22.00 7.71 40.28
C LYS A 433 21.35 8.46 39.11
N GLY A 434 20.32 7.88 38.53
CA GLY A 434 19.52 8.51 37.50
C GLY A 434 19.39 7.73 36.18
N THR A 435 18.60 8.21 35.27
CA THR A 435 18.19 7.58 34.02
C THR A 435 19.24 7.61 32.92
N GLY A 436 20.49 7.99 33.19
CA GLY A 436 21.52 8.16 32.17
C GLY A 436 22.24 6.85 31.80
N TYR A 437 22.69 6.77 30.56
CA TYR A 437 23.53 5.67 30.07
C TYR A 437 24.97 5.78 30.58
N SER A 438 25.57 4.67 31.00
CA SER A 438 27.03 4.63 31.22
C SER A 438 27.77 4.82 29.91
N ARG A 439 29.01 5.34 29.97
CA ARG A 439 29.88 5.47 28.79
C ARG A 439 30.05 4.12 28.07
N SER A 440 30.23 3.04 28.83
CA SER A 440 30.37 1.69 28.29
C SER A 440 29.13 1.25 27.52
N ARG A 441 27.95 1.45 28.10
CA ARG A 441 26.69 1.14 27.42
C ARG A 441 26.50 1.99 26.18
N TRP A 442 26.82 3.27 26.25
CA TRP A 442 26.71 4.18 25.12
C TRP A 442 27.62 3.76 23.97
N GLN A 443 28.86 3.37 24.26
CA GLN A 443 29.79 2.86 23.24
C GLN A 443 29.30 1.54 22.62
N ILE A 444 28.77 0.63 23.42
CA ILE A 444 28.23 -0.64 22.91
C ILE A 444 27.02 -0.38 22.02
N ASP A 445 26.09 0.48 22.45
CA ASP A 445 24.87 0.77 21.69
C ASP A 445 25.19 1.55 20.40
N ALA A 446 26.17 2.48 20.42
CA ALA A 446 26.59 3.26 19.25
C ALA A 446 27.28 2.42 18.17
N HIS A 447 27.97 1.35 18.57
CA HIS A 447 28.62 0.46 17.62
C HIS A 447 27.73 -0.69 17.14
N GLY A 448 26.51 -0.81 17.65
CA GLY A 448 25.58 -1.87 17.27
C GLY A 448 26.12 -3.27 17.55
N PHE A 449 27.06 -3.41 18.49
CA PHE A 449 27.56 -4.73 18.85
C PHE A 449 26.44 -5.55 19.49
N GLU A 450 26.21 -6.72 18.92
CA GLU A 450 25.44 -7.74 19.58
C GLU A 450 26.12 -8.11 20.89
N ARG A 451 25.34 -8.07 21.94
CA ARG A 451 25.80 -8.55 23.23
C ARG A 451 25.81 -10.06 23.17
N SER A 452 26.98 -10.64 23.30
CA SER A 452 27.03 -12.01 23.78
C SER A 452 26.37 -12.01 25.15
N SER A 453 25.24 -12.66 25.27
CA SER A 453 24.53 -12.78 26.57
C SER A 453 25.33 -13.62 27.58
N GLY A 454 26.42 -14.27 27.15
CA GLY A 454 27.09 -15.31 27.92
C GLY A 454 26.25 -16.57 28.06
N GLU A 455 25.08 -16.61 27.43
CA GLU A 455 24.18 -17.74 27.45
C GLU A 455 24.74 -18.90 26.63
N ARG A 456 24.43 -20.09 27.08
CA ARG A 456 24.74 -21.32 26.38
C ARG A 456 24.03 -21.34 25.02
N LEU A 457 24.81 -21.65 23.97
CA LEU A 457 24.23 -21.85 22.64
C LEU A 457 23.18 -22.95 22.69
N LEU A 458 22.06 -22.70 22.02
CA LEU A 458 21.00 -23.69 21.84
C LEU A 458 21.55 -24.87 21.04
N CYS A 459 21.38 -26.10 21.51
CA CYS A 459 21.81 -27.30 20.79
C CYS A 459 20.62 -28.19 20.39
N GLY A 460 20.85 -28.99 19.32
CA GLY A 460 19.81 -29.85 18.78
C GLY A 460 19.29 -30.88 19.79
N ASP A 461 20.16 -31.42 20.65
CA ASP A 461 19.75 -32.38 21.68
C ASP A 461 18.85 -31.77 22.76
N ASP A 462 19.08 -30.51 23.12
CA ASP A 462 18.21 -29.78 24.05
C ASP A 462 16.82 -29.55 23.42
N LEU A 463 16.79 -29.18 22.15
CA LEU A 463 15.53 -29.03 21.41
C LEU A 463 14.77 -30.37 21.26
N ALA A 464 15.47 -31.45 20.94
CA ALA A 464 14.86 -32.77 20.76
C ALA A 464 14.16 -33.30 22.02
N ARG A 465 14.53 -32.83 23.20
CA ARG A 465 13.89 -33.17 24.50
C ARG A 465 12.59 -32.43 24.74
N LEU A 466 12.31 -31.37 23.96
CA LEU A 466 11.12 -30.56 24.17
C LEU A 466 9.90 -31.15 23.46
N PRO A 467 8.69 -30.83 23.94
CA PRO A 467 7.46 -31.07 23.18
C PRO A 467 7.53 -30.39 21.81
N HIS A 468 7.02 -31.06 20.78
CA HIS A 468 7.09 -30.62 19.37
C HIS A 468 6.64 -29.15 19.18
N GLU A 469 5.57 -28.74 19.88
CA GLU A 469 5.01 -27.38 19.82
C GLU A 469 5.93 -26.31 20.42
N LYS A 470 6.85 -26.70 21.33
CA LYS A 470 7.77 -25.77 21.98
C LYS A 470 9.08 -25.57 21.19
N ILE A 471 9.47 -26.53 20.36
CA ILE A 471 10.72 -26.47 19.58
C ILE A 471 10.76 -25.22 18.72
N TYR A 472 9.74 -25.01 17.89
CA TYR A 472 9.63 -23.84 17.02
C TYR A 472 9.63 -22.53 17.82
N LYS A 473 8.85 -22.45 18.91
CA LYS A 473 8.75 -21.25 19.73
C LYS A 473 10.10 -20.88 20.37
N LEU A 474 10.80 -21.87 20.93
CA LEU A 474 12.10 -21.64 21.57
C LEU A 474 13.16 -21.20 20.56
N TYR A 475 13.28 -21.88 19.42
CA TYR A 475 14.22 -21.50 18.38
C TYR A 475 13.93 -20.09 17.83
N ARG A 476 12.68 -19.75 17.67
CA ARG A 476 12.26 -18.42 17.23
C ARG A 476 12.68 -17.32 18.22
N GLU A 477 12.49 -17.53 19.52
CA GLU A 477 12.94 -16.56 20.54
C GLU A 477 14.47 -16.48 20.58
N TYR A 478 15.16 -17.62 20.48
CA TYR A 478 16.62 -17.67 20.37
C TYR A 478 17.12 -16.88 19.15
N SER A 479 16.53 -17.07 17.97
CA SER A 479 16.97 -16.43 16.74
C SER A 479 16.79 -14.90 16.74
N LYS A 480 15.95 -14.36 17.60
CA LYS A 480 15.79 -12.90 17.78
C LYS A 480 16.97 -12.25 18.49
N SER A 481 17.66 -12.98 19.35
CA SER A 481 18.75 -12.49 20.19
C SER A 481 20.14 -12.88 19.70
N HIS A 482 20.22 -13.66 18.61
CA HIS A 482 21.48 -14.18 18.07
C HIS A 482 21.63 -13.87 16.59
N VAL A 483 22.86 -13.67 16.13
CA VAL A 483 23.17 -13.54 14.71
C VAL A 483 22.85 -14.86 14.02
N TYR A 484 22.20 -14.78 12.86
CA TYR A 484 21.90 -15.97 12.09
C TYR A 484 23.16 -16.67 11.64
N ASP A 485 23.29 -17.92 12.04
CA ASP A 485 24.36 -18.83 11.64
C ASP A 485 23.71 -19.98 10.86
N HIS A 486 24.04 -20.07 9.56
CA HIS A 486 23.51 -21.09 8.66
C HIS A 486 23.89 -22.49 9.11
N GLU A 487 25.17 -22.72 9.41
CA GLU A 487 25.67 -24.03 9.83
C GLU A 487 25.05 -24.49 11.14
N HIS A 488 24.88 -23.57 12.09
CA HIS A 488 24.19 -23.86 13.34
C HIS A 488 22.72 -24.22 13.10
N HIS A 489 21.99 -23.49 12.25
CA HIS A 489 20.60 -23.79 11.91
C HIS A 489 20.45 -25.15 11.23
N VAL A 490 21.32 -25.47 10.28
CA VAL A 490 21.35 -26.78 9.62
C VAL A 490 21.65 -27.88 10.63
N GLY A 491 22.66 -27.73 11.48
CA GLY A 491 23.02 -28.73 12.50
C GLY A 491 21.88 -29.00 13.51
N LEU A 492 21.16 -27.93 13.94
CA LEU A 492 19.96 -28.11 14.76
C LEU A 492 18.88 -28.91 14.02
N SER A 493 18.66 -28.58 12.74
CA SER A 493 17.63 -29.23 11.93
C SER A 493 17.94 -30.70 11.70
N GLU A 494 19.19 -31.06 11.38
CA GLU A 494 19.64 -32.43 11.18
C GLU A 494 19.52 -33.26 12.47
N THR A 495 19.86 -32.70 13.62
CA THR A 495 19.67 -33.36 14.93
C THR A 495 18.20 -33.62 15.22
N LEU A 496 17.33 -32.64 14.93
CA LEU A 496 15.88 -32.80 15.10
C LEU A 496 15.30 -33.81 14.11
N GLU A 497 15.79 -33.83 12.86
CA GLU A 497 15.36 -34.80 11.84
C GLU A 497 15.77 -36.22 12.24
N ALA A 498 17.01 -36.42 12.68
CA ALA A 498 17.51 -37.72 13.14
C ALA A 498 16.72 -38.25 14.35
N SER A 499 16.21 -37.38 15.20
CA SER A 499 15.36 -37.72 16.35
C SER A 499 13.86 -37.77 16.01
N MET A 500 13.47 -37.63 14.73
CA MET A 500 12.08 -37.57 14.27
C MET A 500 11.26 -36.43 14.94
N ARG A 501 11.91 -35.34 15.29
CA ARG A 501 11.34 -34.21 16.04
C ARG A 501 11.30 -32.90 15.25
N LEU A 502 11.77 -32.88 14.00
CA LEU A 502 11.81 -31.67 13.18
C LEU A 502 10.39 -31.15 12.88
N PRO A 503 10.02 -29.94 13.36
CA PRO A 503 8.74 -29.34 12.99
C PRO A 503 8.76 -28.92 11.52
N VAL A 504 7.63 -29.09 10.82
CA VAL A 504 7.49 -28.72 9.40
C VAL A 504 7.83 -27.23 9.18
N THR A 505 7.49 -26.36 10.14
CA THR A 505 7.73 -24.91 10.08
C THR A 505 9.14 -24.50 10.47
N PHE A 506 9.97 -25.39 11.02
CA PHE A 506 11.29 -25.04 11.53
C PHE A 506 12.23 -24.52 10.44
N MET A 507 12.23 -25.18 9.28
CA MET A 507 13.04 -24.78 8.12
C MET A 507 12.43 -23.60 7.34
N LEU A 508 11.16 -23.31 7.57
CA LEU A 508 10.48 -22.16 6.95
C LEU A 508 10.67 -20.86 7.75
N LEU A 509 11.23 -20.96 8.95
CA LEU A 509 11.50 -19.78 9.75
C LEU A 509 12.57 -18.93 9.06
N PRO A 510 12.27 -17.69 8.66
CA PRO A 510 13.29 -16.82 8.10
C PRO A 510 14.35 -16.55 9.16
N PRO A 511 15.63 -16.53 8.79
CA PRO A 511 16.68 -16.14 9.71
C PRO A 511 16.42 -14.73 10.21
N GLN A 512 16.31 -14.55 11.51
CA GLN A 512 16.19 -13.24 12.12
C GLN A 512 17.59 -12.76 12.44
N SER A 513 18.04 -11.73 11.72
CA SER A 513 19.34 -11.13 11.95
C SER A 513 19.21 -9.86 12.78
N TRP A 514 20.01 -9.73 13.81
CA TRP A 514 20.12 -8.52 14.61
C TRP A 514 21.10 -7.53 13.96
N HIS A 515 20.80 -7.12 12.75
CA HIS A 515 21.61 -6.14 12.03
C HIS A 515 20.88 -4.78 12.05
N PRO A 516 21.56 -3.66 12.32
CA PRO A 516 20.92 -2.35 12.41
C PRO A 516 20.22 -1.92 11.11
N ASP A 517 20.65 -2.49 9.98
CA ASP A 517 20.07 -2.23 8.65
C ASP A 517 19.02 -3.26 8.21
N VAL A 518 18.76 -4.27 9.06
CA VAL A 518 17.75 -5.30 8.80
C VAL A 518 16.72 -5.32 9.93
N TRP A 519 15.50 -4.92 9.63
CA TRP A 519 14.40 -4.88 10.58
C TRP A 519 13.52 -6.10 10.43
N THR A 520 13.48 -6.93 11.46
CA THR A 520 12.72 -8.19 11.49
C THR A 520 11.49 -8.12 12.39
N ASP A 521 11.28 -6.99 13.04
CA ASP A 521 10.27 -6.79 14.08
C ASP A 521 9.18 -5.79 13.68
N ILE A 522 9.09 -5.46 12.39
CA ILE A 522 8.01 -4.63 11.84
C ILE A 522 6.74 -5.50 11.70
N THR A 523 5.68 -5.10 12.37
CA THR A 523 4.40 -5.80 12.32
C THR A 523 3.56 -5.30 11.14
N ARG A 524 3.42 -6.12 10.10
CA ARG A 524 2.76 -5.74 8.85
C ARG A 524 1.29 -5.35 9.03
N MET A 525 0.59 -6.03 9.93
CA MET A 525 -0.84 -5.78 10.19
C MET A 525 -1.09 -4.51 11.03
N ARG A 526 -0.05 -3.92 11.64
CA ARG A 526 -0.18 -2.75 12.48
C ARG A 526 -0.24 -1.47 11.65
N THR A 527 -1.37 -1.27 10.99
CA THR A 527 -1.67 -0.16 10.08
C THR A 527 -3.07 0.40 10.36
N LEU A 528 -3.42 1.51 9.71
CA LEU A 528 -4.78 2.06 9.75
C LEU A 528 -5.84 1.12 9.12
N ASN A 529 -5.44 0.16 8.27
CA ASN A 529 -6.39 -0.80 7.69
C ASN A 529 -7.11 -1.66 8.74
N MET A 530 -6.49 -1.95 9.89
CA MET A 530 -7.19 -2.62 10.98
C MET A 530 -8.41 -1.81 11.47
N ILE A 531 -8.27 -0.48 11.51
CA ILE A 531 -9.35 0.43 11.91
C ILE A 531 -10.38 0.55 10.79
N GLN A 532 -9.96 0.56 9.53
CA GLN A 532 -10.83 0.54 8.35
C GLN A 532 -11.73 -0.71 8.36
N GLN A 533 -11.16 -1.88 8.62
CA GLN A 533 -11.90 -3.14 8.70
C GLN A 533 -12.99 -3.11 9.77
N GLN A 534 -12.66 -2.63 10.98
CA GLN A 534 -13.62 -2.53 12.07
C GLN A 534 -14.78 -1.57 11.75
N LYS A 535 -14.54 -0.56 10.91
CA LYS A 535 -15.52 0.45 10.51
C LYS A 535 -16.23 0.15 9.18
N GLY A 536 -15.94 -1.01 8.55
CA GLY A 536 -16.53 -1.40 7.26
C GLY A 536 -16.21 -0.44 6.10
N ARG A 537 -15.04 0.22 6.15
CA ARG A 537 -14.56 1.16 5.13
C ARG A 537 -13.70 0.46 4.09
N GLU A 538 -13.43 1.15 2.98
CA GLU A 538 -12.55 0.68 1.93
C GLU A 538 -11.10 0.57 2.42
N PHE A 539 -10.44 -0.54 2.08
CA PHE A 539 -9.04 -0.75 2.42
C PHE A 539 -8.12 0.07 1.53
N HIS A 540 -7.11 0.67 2.12
CA HIS A 540 -5.96 1.18 1.37
C HIS A 540 -5.07 0.02 0.94
N LEU A 541 -4.59 0.03 -0.30
CA LEU A 541 -3.84 -1.09 -0.88
C LEU A 541 -2.54 -1.40 -0.15
N CYS A 542 -1.77 -0.38 0.26
CA CYS A 542 -0.49 -0.54 0.92
C CYS A 542 -0.21 0.60 1.92
N PRO A 543 -0.87 0.64 3.10
CA PRO A 543 -0.58 1.67 4.09
C PRO A 543 0.76 1.39 4.77
N ILE A 544 1.51 2.46 5.07
CA ILE A 544 2.76 2.37 5.85
C ILE A 544 2.47 1.78 7.24
N GLN A 545 3.31 0.86 7.68
CA GLN A 545 3.23 0.26 9.00
C GLN A 545 3.60 1.28 10.09
N PHE A 546 2.87 1.25 11.20
CA PHE A 546 3.10 2.16 12.32
C PHE A 546 4.51 2.06 12.89
N ASP A 547 5.03 0.83 13.04
CA ASP A 547 6.37 0.60 13.58
C ASP A 547 7.45 1.28 12.73
N LEU A 548 7.28 1.29 11.41
CA LEU A 548 8.18 1.95 10.48
C LEU A 548 8.09 3.49 10.62
N ALA A 549 6.87 4.03 10.57
CA ALA A 549 6.66 5.46 10.70
C ALA A 549 7.16 5.99 12.05
N ASP A 550 6.90 5.28 13.15
CA ASP A 550 7.31 5.65 14.50
C ASP A 550 8.83 5.77 14.64
N ARG A 551 9.57 4.79 14.09
CA ARG A 551 11.03 4.79 14.14
C ARG A 551 11.63 5.96 13.38
N VAL A 552 11.18 6.18 12.16
CA VAL A 552 11.68 7.26 11.30
C VAL A 552 11.38 8.63 11.90
N ILE A 553 10.13 8.88 12.28
CA ILE A 553 9.71 10.16 12.85
C ILE A 553 10.46 10.45 14.15
N ARG A 554 10.53 9.47 15.07
CA ARG A 554 11.22 9.64 16.34
C ARG A 554 12.71 9.88 16.17
N GLN A 555 13.34 9.18 15.22
CA GLN A 555 14.78 9.26 14.98
C GLN A 555 15.18 10.58 14.33
N PHE A 556 14.42 11.06 13.34
CA PHE A 556 14.83 12.12 12.45
C PHE A 556 14.07 13.43 12.62
N THR A 557 13.27 13.58 13.67
CA THR A 557 12.60 14.83 13.98
C THR A 557 12.65 15.19 15.46
N ASN A 558 12.63 16.48 15.75
CA ASN A 558 12.33 17.02 17.06
C ASN A 558 10.82 17.17 17.27
N ILE A 559 10.37 17.34 18.53
CA ILE A 559 8.98 17.67 18.85
C ILE A 559 8.63 19.02 18.20
N GLY A 560 7.43 19.16 17.65
CA GLY A 560 6.94 20.36 16.99
C GLY A 560 7.39 20.55 15.54
N GLU A 561 8.35 19.73 15.04
CA GLU A 561 8.79 19.77 13.64
C GLU A 561 7.75 19.18 12.67
N THR A 562 7.84 19.58 11.41
CA THR A 562 6.88 19.22 10.36
C THR A 562 7.36 18.02 9.56
N VAL A 563 6.48 17.01 9.46
CA VAL A 563 6.64 15.83 8.60
C VAL A 563 5.74 16.02 7.38
N PHE A 564 6.30 15.78 6.19
CA PHE A 564 5.58 15.89 4.93
C PHE A 564 5.42 14.51 4.27
N ASP A 565 4.20 14.21 3.84
CA ASP A 565 3.85 13.02 3.07
C ASP A 565 3.14 13.41 1.76
N PRO A 566 3.84 13.42 0.62
CA PRO A 566 3.25 13.79 -0.67
C PRO A 566 2.28 12.73 -1.22
N PHE A 567 2.24 11.53 -0.67
CA PHE A 567 1.34 10.43 -1.04
C PHE A 567 0.61 9.91 0.20
N LEU A 568 -0.18 10.78 0.80
CA LEU A 568 -0.76 10.64 2.14
C LEU A 568 -1.56 9.35 2.35
N GLY A 569 -2.23 8.83 1.30
CA GLY A 569 -3.16 7.71 1.42
C GLY A 569 -4.21 7.97 2.49
N ILE A 570 -4.44 7.01 3.37
CA ILE A 570 -5.36 7.14 4.52
C ILE A 570 -4.72 7.87 5.73
N GLY A 571 -3.54 8.48 5.57
CA GLY A 571 -2.95 9.36 6.58
C GLY A 571 -2.07 8.68 7.63
N SER A 572 -1.52 7.50 7.38
CA SER A 572 -0.73 6.76 8.37
C SER A 572 0.46 7.56 8.93
N VAL A 573 1.21 8.24 8.06
CA VAL A 573 2.39 9.03 8.47
C VAL A 573 1.97 10.21 9.34
N LEU A 574 0.99 11.01 8.90
CA LEU A 574 0.53 12.16 9.65
C LEU A 574 -0.08 11.73 10.99
N TYR A 575 -0.93 10.69 10.98
CA TYR A 575 -1.52 10.16 12.20
C TYR A 575 -0.45 9.82 13.26
N ARG A 576 0.67 9.18 12.84
CA ARG A 576 1.76 8.84 13.75
C ARG A 576 2.57 10.07 14.16
N ALA A 577 2.83 11.01 13.23
CA ALA A 577 3.52 12.26 13.53
C ALA A 577 2.78 13.07 14.60
N LEU A 578 1.47 13.23 14.45
CA LEU A 578 0.63 13.93 15.42
C LEU A 578 0.68 13.28 16.79
N LEU A 579 0.48 11.94 16.90
CA LEU A 579 0.56 11.23 18.18
C LEU A 579 1.92 11.40 18.89
N MET A 580 2.96 11.71 18.15
CA MET A 580 4.29 12.02 18.68
C MET A 580 4.54 13.52 18.86
N LYS A 581 3.51 14.37 18.82
CA LYS A 581 3.59 15.83 18.97
C LYS A 581 4.45 16.51 17.89
N ARG A 582 4.41 16.00 16.64
CA ARG A 582 4.95 16.64 15.43
C ARG A 582 3.80 17.25 14.66
N ARG A 583 4.12 18.15 13.74
CA ARG A 583 3.17 18.66 12.74
C ARG A 583 3.18 17.77 11.52
N GLY A 584 2.07 17.72 10.79
CA GLY A 584 1.94 16.93 9.58
C GLY A 584 1.36 17.74 8.43
N ILE A 585 1.99 17.65 7.26
CA ILE A 585 1.43 18.15 5.99
C ILE A 585 1.35 16.96 5.03
N GLY A 586 0.24 16.81 4.32
CA GLY A 586 0.11 15.73 3.36
C GLY A 586 -0.86 16.01 2.23
N CYS A 587 -0.59 15.38 1.10
CA CYS A 587 -1.39 15.49 -0.10
C CYS A 587 -1.89 14.11 -0.55
N GLU A 588 -3.17 14.02 -0.93
CA GLU A 588 -3.80 12.80 -1.43
C GLU A 588 -4.70 13.11 -2.61
N LEU A 589 -4.50 12.37 -3.70
CA LEU A 589 -5.27 12.53 -4.91
C LEU A 589 -6.68 11.93 -4.81
N SER A 590 -6.80 10.77 -4.14
CA SER A 590 -8.07 10.09 -3.94
C SER A 590 -8.88 10.80 -2.86
N HIS A 591 -10.05 11.33 -3.24
CA HIS A 591 -10.94 12.00 -2.29
C HIS A 591 -11.38 11.09 -1.14
N GLY A 592 -11.62 9.80 -1.40
CA GLY A 592 -12.02 8.84 -0.37
C GLY A 592 -10.93 8.62 0.68
N TYR A 593 -9.69 8.43 0.25
CA TYR A 593 -8.55 8.26 1.15
C TYR A 593 -8.22 9.54 1.91
N TRP A 594 -8.30 10.70 1.25
CA TRP A 594 -8.14 11.98 1.92
C TRP A 594 -9.15 12.21 3.04
N MET A 595 -10.44 11.90 2.81
CA MET A 595 -11.48 12.00 3.85
C MET A 595 -11.15 11.11 5.07
N ASP A 596 -10.65 9.90 4.84
CA ASP A 596 -10.23 9.01 5.91
C ASP A 596 -9.01 9.55 6.64
N ALA A 597 -8.01 10.09 5.92
CA ALA A 597 -6.82 10.72 6.50
C ALA A 597 -7.21 11.89 7.42
N VAL A 598 -8.08 12.78 6.97
CA VAL A 598 -8.59 13.90 7.77
C VAL A 598 -9.26 13.40 9.06
N LEU A 599 -10.07 12.36 8.96
CA LEU A 599 -10.75 11.78 10.13
C LEU A 599 -9.75 11.23 11.16
N TYR A 600 -8.72 10.51 10.69
CA TYR A 600 -7.70 9.95 11.57
C TYR A 600 -6.81 11.03 12.19
N CYS A 601 -6.44 12.06 11.43
CA CYS A 601 -5.66 13.19 11.95
C CYS A 601 -6.44 13.97 13.03
N LYS A 602 -7.71 14.28 12.79
CA LYS A 602 -8.58 14.88 13.81
C LYS A 602 -8.71 14.01 15.07
N GLY A 603 -8.84 12.70 14.89
CA GLY A 603 -8.86 11.76 16.01
C GLY A 603 -7.53 11.67 16.77
N ALA A 604 -6.39 11.87 16.09
CA ALA A 604 -5.08 11.94 16.74
C ALA A 604 -4.95 13.21 17.60
N GLU A 605 -5.34 14.37 17.08
CA GLU A 605 -5.33 15.63 17.83
C GLU A 605 -6.23 15.57 19.06
N GLN A 606 -7.44 15.01 18.92
CA GLN A 606 -8.33 14.83 20.06
C GLN A 606 -7.72 13.96 21.16
N LYS A 607 -7.01 12.89 20.79
CA LYS A 607 -6.34 12.00 21.77
C LYS A 607 -5.23 12.71 22.54
N ILE A 608 -4.50 13.62 21.88
CA ILE A 608 -3.41 14.35 22.52
C ILE A 608 -3.93 15.47 23.42
N ASN A 609 -5.00 16.13 22.95
CA ASN A 609 -5.59 17.28 23.65
C ASN A 609 -6.57 16.87 24.77
N THR A 610 -6.92 15.57 24.87
CA THR A 610 -7.76 15.07 25.95
C THR A 610 -6.83 14.61 27.08
N PRO A 611 -6.80 15.32 28.24
CA PRO A 611 -5.97 14.92 29.36
C PRO A 611 -6.40 13.53 29.84
N THR A 612 -5.45 12.66 30.08
CA THR A 612 -5.70 11.37 30.72
C THR A 612 -5.90 11.58 32.22
N LEU A 613 -6.49 10.59 32.90
CA LEU A 613 -6.66 10.66 34.35
C LEU A 613 -5.33 10.86 35.10
N PHE A 614 -4.22 10.41 34.51
CA PHE A 614 -2.85 10.56 35.02
C PHE A 614 -2.26 11.97 34.77
N ASP A 615 -2.76 12.69 33.78
CA ASP A 615 -2.33 14.07 33.49
C ASP A 615 -3.08 15.07 34.40
N LEU A 616 -4.12 14.64 35.11
CA LEU A 616 -4.90 15.45 36.05
C LEU A 616 -4.36 15.37 37.49
N GLU A 617 -3.46 14.44 37.75
CA GLU A 617 -2.68 14.41 39.00
C GLU A 617 -1.41 15.25 38.79
N GLU A 618 -1.52 16.58 38.89
CA GLU A 618 -0.35 17.37 39.21
C GLU A 618 0.11 16.94 40.59
N PRO A 619 1.38 16.56 40.79
CA PRO A 619 1.86 16.33 42.16
C PRO A 619 1.73 17.66 42.89
N GLU A 620 0.91 17.69 43.94
CA GLU A 620 0.94 18.80 44.89
C GLU A 620 2.39 18.99 45.35
N GLU A 621 2.93 20.19 45.12
CA GLU A 621 4.25 20.58 45.61
C GLU A 621 4.25 20.36 47.12
N GLY A 622 4.81 19.24 47.59
CA GLY A 622 5.03 19.05 49.04
C GLY A 622 4.91 17.65 49.63
N GLU A 623 4.71 16.57 48.89
CA GLU A 623 4.83 15.24 49.51
C GLU A 623 6.25 14.68 49.38
N GLU A 624 6.95 14.66 50.50
CA GLU A 624 8.19 13.92 50.70
C GLU A 624 7.96 12.43 50.38
N ILE A 625 8.69 11.94 49.37
CA ILE A 625 8.70 10.51 49.01
C ILE A 625 9.26 9.74 50.21
N GLN A 626 8.40 9.05 50.96
CA GLN A 626 8.81 8.07 51.96
C GLN A 626 9.60 6.95 51.29
N GLU A 627 10.87 6.82 51.68
CA GLU A 627 11.73 5.70 51.32
C GLU A 627 11.10 4.37 51.79
N PHE A 628 10.88 3.46 50.84
CA PHE A 628 10.62 2.06 51.19
C PHE A 628 11.92 1.41 51.68
N PRO A 629 11.90 0.75 52.83
CA PRO A 629 13.09 0.07 53.33
C PRO A 629 13.43 -1.11 52.41
N GLY A 630 14.68 -1.10 51.94
CA GLY A 630 15.21 -2.17 51.12
C GLY A 630 15.28 -3.47 51.91
N ASP A 631 14.76 -4.55 51.33
CA ASP A 631 15.04 -5.89 51.83
C ASP A 631 16.46 -6.30 51.40
N VAL A 632 17.21 -6.67 52.41
CA VAL A 632 18.50 -7.33 52.33
C VAL A 632 18.22 -8.83 52.20
N GLU A 633 18.63 -9.44 51.10
CA GLU A 633 19.41 -10.67 50.99
C GLU A 633 19.45 -11.14 49.54
#